data_603e3aedb9e1f6a21aa294a9024c2e11
#
_entry.id   603e3aedb9e1f6a21aa294a9024c2e11
#
_cell.length_a   1.000
_cell.length_b   1.000
_cell.length_c   1.000
_cell.angle_alpha   90.00
_cell.angle_beta   90.00
_cell.angle_gamma   90.00
#
_symmetry.space_group_name_H-M   'P 1'
#
loop_
_entity.id
_entity.type
_entity.pdbx_description
1 polymer ?
#
loop_
_entity_poly.entity_id
_entity_poly.type
_entity_poly.pdbx_seq_one_letter_code
_entity_poly.pdbx_strand_id
1 'polypeptide(L)'
;MRIRSFKGLVPTQKNAPEVAAVPYDVVNREEAAALAKGKPFSLLHVDRAEIDLDPEIDPYSAPVYAKARENFDRLQKDGILVREGKPCMYLYRQVIAGHSQTGLVTVCHTEDYEKDIIKKHEKTRQDKEDDRTNLVDALNANTGPIFLTYRQRPGISALIESFMKDEKPI
;
A
#
# COMPACT_ATOMS: atom_id res chain seq x y z
N MET A 1 13.27 -17.48 3.00
CA MET A 1 12.17 -16.71 2.37
C MET A 1 12.65 -16.25 1.01
N ARG A 2 11.87 -16.53 -0.03
CA ARG A 2 12.15 -16.15 -1.42
C ARG A 2 11.46 -14.83 -1.72
N ILE A 3 12.22 -13.84 -2.20
CA ILE A 3 11.72 -12.52 -2.57
C ILE A 3 12.04 -12.20 -4.02
N ARG A 4 11.25 -11.33 -4.64
CA ARG A 4 11.45 -10.87 -6.02
C ARG A 4 11.11 -9.40 -6.17
N SER A 5 11.75 -8.75 -7.13
CA SER A 5 11.36 -7.43 -7.63
C SER A 5 10.06 -7.52 -8.43
N PHE A 6 9.36 -6.38 -8.53
CA PHE A 6 8.11 -6.25 -9.29
C PHE A 6 7.98 -4.86 -9.91
N LYS A 7 7.08 -4.72 -10.86
CA LYS A 7 6.75 -3.42 -11.46
C LYS A 7 5.65 -2.77 -10.64
N GLY A 8 6.02 -1.92 -9.69
CA GLY A 8 5.08 -1.17 -8.87
C GLY A 8 4.36 -0.08 -9.65
N LEU A 9 3.20 0.32 -9.15
CA LEU A 9 2.58 1.61 -9.46
C LEU A 9 3.02 2.58 -8.39
N VAL A 10 3.70 3.63 -8.78
CA VAL A 10 4.24 4.63 -7.86
C VAL A 10 3.72 6.02 -8.24
N PRO A 11 3.49 6.91 -7.29
CA PRO A 11 3.17 8.29 -7.61
C PRO A 11 4.37 8.97 -8.27
N THR A 12 4.12 9.94 -9.14
CA THR A 12 5.18 10.83 -9.59
C THR A 12 5.71 11.65 -8.41
N GLN A 13 6.97 12.06 -8.44
CA GLN A 13 7.57 12.85 -7.37
C GLN A 13 6.75 14.08 -7.01
N LYS A 14 6.17 14.75 -8.00
CA LYS A 14 5.31 15.92 -7.82
C LYS A 14 4.03 15.58 -7.03
N ASN A 15 3.45 14.42 -7.29
CA ASN A 15 2.14 14.05 -6.74
C ASN A 15 2.25 13.16 -5.48
N ALA A 16 3.43 12.66 -5.15
CA ALA A 16 3.64 11.78 -4.01
C ALA A 16 3.05 12.30 -2.68
N PRO A 17 3.22 13.59 -2.31
CA PRO A 17 2.67 14.12 -1.06
C PRO A 17 1.13 14.14 -1.02
N GLU A 18 0.47 14.22 -2.18
CA GLU A 18 -0.99 14.23 -2.26
C GLU A 18 -1.60 12.84 -2.35
N VAL A 19 -0.84 11.87 -2.91
CA VAL A 19 -1.26 10.47 -2.98
C VAL A 19 -1.08 9.76 -1.64
N ALA A 20 -0.03 10.12 -0.90
CA ALA A 20 0.28 9.49 0.38
C ALA A 20 -0.90 9.57 1.35
N ALA A 21 -1.24 8.44 1.94
CA ALA A 21 -2.35 8.30 2.87
C ALA A 21 -1.94 7.47 4.09
N VAL A 22 -2.68 7.63 5.18
CA VAL A 22 -2.56 6.74 6.33
C VAL A 22 -3.08 5.33 5.97
N PRO A 23 -2.67 4.28 6.67
CA PRO A 23 -3.25 2.95 6.49
C PRO A 23 -4.77 2.98 6.69
N TYR A 24 -5.49 2.21 5.87
CA TYR A 24 -6.96 2.21 5.82
C TYR A 24 -7.63 1.78 7.13
N ASP A 25 -6.93 0.99 7.93
CA ASP A 25 -7.41 0.37 9.16
C ASP A 25 -7.17 1.20 10.44
N VAL A 26 -6.48 2.33 10.32
CA VAL A 26 -6.22 3.24 11.45
C VAL A 26 -7.17 4.45 11.48
N VAL A 27 -8.12 4.52 10.55
CA VAL A 27 -9.10 5.60 10.45
C VAL A 27 -10.50 5.04 10.24
N ASN A 28 -11.50 5.68 10.84
CA ASN A 28 -12.89 5.44 10.51
C ASN A 28 -13.29 6.22 9.24
N ARG A 29 -14.56 6.11 8.82
CA ARG A 29 -15.08 6.74 7.61
C ARG A 29 -15.00 8.27 7.65
N GLU A 30 -15.43 8.86 8.75
CA GLU A 30 -15.45 10.32 8.94
C GLU A 30 -14.03 10.89 8.96
N GLU A 31 -13.12 10.22 9.63
CA GLU A 31 -11.70 10.57 9.65
C GLU A 31 -11.06 10.44 8.27
N ALA A 32 -11.35 9.37 7.54
CA ALA A 32 -10.86 9.19 6.18
C ALA A 32 -11.39 10.29 5.24
N ALA A 33 -12.68 10.63 5.31
CA ALA A 33 -13.27 11.71 4.54
C ALA A 33 -12.64 13.06 4.89
N ALA A 34 -12.39 13.33 6.17
CA ALA A 34 -11.75 14.57 6.61
C ALA A 34 -10.29 14.68 6.10
N LEU A 35 -9.53 13.59 6.13
CA LEU A 35 -8.15 13.54 5.65
C LEU A 35 -8.04 13.66 4.13
N ALA A 36 -9.02 13.12 3.40
CA ALA A 36 -9.09 13.18 1.94
C ALA A 36 -9.67 14.49 1.41
N LYS A 37 -10.30 15.29 2.27
CA LYS A 37 -10.94 16.56 1.87
C LYS A 37 -9.95 17.51 1.20
N GLY A 38 -10.26 17.91 -0.05
CA GLY A 38 -9.40 18.76 -0.86
C GLY A 38 -8.14 18.08 -1.43
N LYS A 39 -8.02 16.77 -1.29
CA LYS A 39 -6.92 15.96 -1.83
C LYS A 39 -7.43 14.92 -2.83
N PRO A 40 -7.77 15.32 -4.06
CA PRO A 40 -8.43 14.44 -5.04
C PRO A 40 -7.58 13.25 -5.46
N PHE A 41 -6.28 13.24 -5.14
CA PHE A 41 -5.35 12.18 -5.47
C PHE A 41 -5.03 11.27 -4.29
N SER A 42 -5.57 11.54 -3.08
CA SER A 42 -5.33 10.72 -1.91
C SER A 42 -5.72 9.26 -2.16
N LEU A 43 -4.85 8.32 -1.77
CA LEU A 43 -5.12 6.90 -1.89
C LEU A 43 -6.30 6.44 -1.03
N LEU A 44 -6.75 7.26 -0.05
CA LEU A 44 -7.98 7.00 0.70
C LEU A 44 -9.23 6.92 -0.19
N HIS A 45 -9.27 7.60 -1.33
CA HIS A 45 -10.35 7.45 -2.31
C HIS A 45 -10.37 6.05 -2.99
N VAL A 46 -9.29 5.28 -2.84
CA VAL A 46 -9.20 3.90 -3.32
C VAL A 46 -9.42 2.90 -2.18
N ASP A 47 -8.69 3.06 -1.08
CA ASP A 47 -8.71 2.09 0.03
C ASP A 47 -9.94 2.23 0.94
N ARG A 48 -10.58 3.39 0.92
CA ARG A 48 -11.78 3.78 1.69
C ARG A 48 -12.79 4.47 0.78
N ALA A 49 -13.08 3.85 -0.38
CA ALA A 49 -13.87 4.46 -1.44
C ALA A 49 -15.32 4.79 -1.05
N GLU A 50 -15.81 4.23 0.05
CA GLU A 50 -17.10 4.59 0.63
C GLU A 50 -17.20 6.07 1.05
N ILE A 51 -16.07 6.78 1.22
CA ILE A 51 -16.07 8.23 1.51
C ILE A 51 -16.60 9.07 0.35
N ASP A 52 -16.60 8.52 -0.86
CA ASP A 52 -17.08 9.18 -2.08
C ASP A 52 -18.54 8.80 -2.42
N LEU A 53 -19.21 8.04 -1.55
CA LEU A 53 -20.55 7.50 -1.76
C LEU A 53 -21.50 7.94 -0.64
N ASP A 54 -22.77 7.51 -0.76
CA ASP A 54 -23.80 7.79 0.25
C ASP A 54 -23.32 7.40 1.66
N PRO A 55 -23.47 8.26 2.68
CA PRO A 55 -23.07 7.97 4.05
C PRO A 55 -23.65 6.68 4.64
N GLU A 56 -24.82 6.27 4.20
CA GLU A 56 -25.49 5.05 4.69
C GLU A 56 -25.09 3.78 3.93
N ILE A 57 -24.19 3.89 2.94
CA ILE A 57 -23.77 2.70 2.17
C ILE A 57 -22.97 1.73 3.04
N ASP A 58 -23.25 0.44 2.87
CA ASP A 58 -22.40 -0.61 3.44
C ASP A 58 -21.00 -0.54 2.83
N PRO A 59 -19.94 -0.31 3.64
CA PRO A 59 -18.58 -0.19 3.15
C PRO A 59 -18.03 -1.45 2.46
N TYR A 60 -18.68 -2.58 2.64
CA TYR A 60 -18.32 -3.88 2.04
C TYR A 60 -19.18 -4.25 0.83
N SER A 61 -19.96 -3.32 0.34
CA SER A 61 -20.86 -3.57 -0.80
C SER A 61 -20.17 -3.41 -2.15
N ALA A 62 -20.68 -4.09 -3.17
CA ALA A 62 -20.12 -4.05 -4.53
C ALA A 62 -19.96 -2.64 -5.12
N PRO A 63 -20.86 -1.66 -4.90
CA PRO A 63 -20.67 -0.30 -5.39
C PRO A 63 -19.40 0.38 -4.83
N VAL A 64 -18.98 0.05 -3.59
CA VAL A 64 -17.75 0.60 -2.99
C VAL A 64 -16.53 0.11 -3.74
N TYR A 65 -16.43 -1.18 -4.03
CA TYR A 65 -15.32 -1.73 -4.82
C TYR A 65 -15.32 -1.22 -6.27
N ALA A 66 -16.48 -1.02 -6.86
CA ALA A 66 -16.60 -0.39 -8.18
C ALA A 66 -16.08 1.06 -8.15
N LYS A 67 -16.40 1.83 -7.11
CA LYS A 67 -15.88 3.19 -6.91
C LYS A 67 -14.38 3.21 -6.67
N ALA A 68 -13.87 2.29 -5.87
CA ALA A 68 -12.42 2.11 -5.68
C ALA A 68 -11.71 1.87 -7.02
N ARG A 69 -12.25 1.00 -7.87
CA ARG A 69 -11.73 0.74 -9.22
C ARG A 69 -11.75 1.99 -10.09
N GLU A 70 -12.87 2.71 -10.14
CA GLU A 70 -13.00 3.96 -10.89
C GLU A 70 -11.93 4.97 -10.48
N ASN A 71 -11.76 5.19 -9.17
CA ASN A 71 -10.76 6.11 -8.63
C ASN A 71 -9.34 5.66 -8.97
N PHE A 72 -9.04 4.37 -8.84
CA PHE A 72 -7.73 3.82 -9.14
C PHE A 72 -7.37 3.92 -10.63
N ASP A 73 -8.32 3.66 -11.52
CA ASP A 73 -8.14 3.80 -12.96
C ASP A 73 -7.92 5.27 -13.35
N ARG A 74 -8.65 6.20 -12.70
CA ARG A 74 -8.46 7.64 -12.89
C ARG A 74 -7.05 8.07 -12.53
N LEU A 75 -6.52 7.66 -11.35
CA LEU A 75 -5.16 8.00 -10.93
C LEU A 75 -4.10 7.52 -11.94
N GLN A 76 -4.31 6.37 -12.58
CA GLN A 76 -3.42 5.86 -13.62
C GLN A 76 -3.59 6.63 -14.94
N LYS A 77 -4.83 6.85 -15.39
CA LYS A 77 -5.14 7.56 -16.62
C LYS A 77 -4.61 9.00 -16.62
N ASP A 78 -4.70 9.67 -15.47
CA ASP A 78 -4.24 11.04 -15.30
C ASP A 78 -2.72 11.14 -15.05
N GLY A 79 -2.01 10.00 -15.05
CA GLY A 79 -0.57 9.94 -14.84
C GLY A 79 -0.13 10.31 -13.42
N ILE A 80 -1.03 10.24 -12.45
CA ILE A 80 -0.72 10.44 -11.03
C ILE A 80 0.06 9.24 -10.50
N LEU A 81 -0.43 8.03 -10.82
CA LEU A 81 0.26 6.77 -10.58
C LEU A 81 0.85 6.24 -11.90
N VAL A 82 2.12 5.96 -11.89
CA VAL A 82 2.86 5.48 -13.07
C VAL A 82 3.45 4.10 -12.78
N ARG A 83 3.29 3.17 -13.72
CA ARG A 83 3.89 1.84 -13.62
C ARG A 83 5.38 1.91 -13.96
N GLU A 84 6.19 1.32 -13.11
CA GLU A 84 7.64 1.19 -13.35
C GLU A 84 7.95 0.45 -14.65
N GLY A 85 8.92 0.97 -15.42
CA GLY A 85 9.34 0.37 -16.69
C GLY A 85 10.03 -0.99 -16.52
N LYS A 86 10.71 -1.20 -15.39
CA LYS A 86 11.45 -2.43 -15.04
C LYS A 86 11.06 -2.91 -13.64
N PRO A 87 11.22 -4.22 -13.35
CA PRO A 87 11.03 -4.72 -11.99
C PRO A 87 12.03 -4.10 -11.01
N CYS A 88 11.53 -3.56 -9.90
CA CYS A 88 12.30 -2.94 -8.82
C CYS A 88 11.94 -3.57 -7.47
N MET A 89 12.78 -3.38 -6.49
CA MET A 89 12.46 -3.42 -5.06
C MET A 89 12.48 -1.99 -4.57
N TYR A 90 11.67 -1.66 -3.55
CA TYR A 90 11.54 -0.29 -3.09
C TYR A 90 11.98 -0.19 -1.64
N LEU A 91 12.58 0.93 -1.28
CA LEU A 91 12.82 1.27 0.12
C LEU A 91 11.68 2.17 0.60
N TYR A 92 11.02 1.75 1.66
CA TYR A 92 9.95 2.49 2.30
C TYR A 92 10.39 2.93 3.69
N ARG A 93 10.48 4.24 3.89
CA ARG A 93 10.92 4.82 5.14
C ARG A 93 9.76 5.51 5.85
N GLN A 94 9.53 5.13 7.08
CA GLN A 94 8.58 5.77 7.99
C GLN A 94 9.35 6.51 9.09
N VAL A 95 8.86 7.69 9.45
CA VAL A 95 9.41 8.49 10.54
C VAL A 95 8.30 8.87 11.50
N ILE A 96 8.39 8.41 12.75
CA ILE A 96 7.41 8.68 13.79
C ILE A 96 8.15 9.16 15.05
N ALA A 97 7.79 10.34 15.55
CA ALA A 97 8.41 10.94 16.75
C ALA A 97 9.96 10.92 16.71
N GLY A 98 10.54 11.20 15.56
CA GLY A 98 11.99 11.21 15.35
C GLY A 98 12.63 9.84 15.17
N HIS A 99 11.90 8.75 15.36
CA HIS A 99 12.37 7.40 15.04
C HIS A 99 12.17 7.09 13.57
N SER A 100 13.23 6.68 12.87
CA SER A 100 13.21 6.31 11.46
C SER A 100 13.35 4.81 11.28
N GLN A 101 12.42 4.21 10.55
CA GLN A 101 12.45 2.80 10.17
C GLN A 101 12.38 2.68 8.65
N THR A 102 13.30 1.92 8.07
CA THR A 102 13.34 1.66 6.63
C THR A 102 13.08 0.18 6.38
N GLY A 103 12.08 -0.12 5.57
CA GLY A 103 11.71 -1.45 5.12
C GLY A 103 12.02 -1.66 3.63
N LEU A 104 12.17 -2.92 3.23
CA LEU A 104 12.28 -3.33 1.84
C LEU A 104 10.92 -3.82 1.34
N VAL A 105 10.35 -3.14 0.35
CA VAL A 105 9.11 -3.57 -0.31
C VAL A 105 9.43 -4.49 -1.48
N THR A 106 8.86 -5.68 -1.46
CA THR A 106 9.12 -6.74 -2.44
C THR A 106 7.94 -7.71 -2.47
N VAL A 107 7.89 -8.60 -3.44
CA VAL A 107 6.94 -9.73 -3.41
C VAL A 107 7.60 -10.96 -2.78
N CYS A 108 6.84 -11.67 -1.96
CA CYS A 108 7.26 -12.93 -1.33
C CYS A 108 6.56 -14.10 -2.01
N HIS A 109 7.21 -15.26 -2.02
CA HIS A 109 6.62 -16.47 -2.57
C HIS A 109 5.54 -17.01 -1.62
N THR A 110 4.35 -17.30 -2.15
CA THR A 110 3.18 -17.77 -1.36
C THR A 110 3.46 -19.07 -0.62
N GLU A 111 4.18 -20.02 -1.23
CA GLU A 111 4.58 -21.25 -0.55
C GLU A 111 5.42 -21.01 0.73
N ASP A 112 6.14 -19.90 0.82
CA ASP A 112 6.92 -19.58 2.02
C ASP A 112 5.98 -19.21 3.19
N TYR A 113 4.79 -18.71 2.89
CA TYR A 113 3.71 -18.51 3.86
C TYR A 113 3.03 -19.84 4.20
N GLU A 114 2.68 -20.66 3.22
CA GLU A 114 2.03 -21.97 3.39
C GLU A 114 2.90 -22.93 4.19
N LYS A 115 4.21 -22.95 3.91
CA LYS A 115 5.20 -23.82 4.58
C LYS A 115 5.73 -23.24 5.90
N ASP A 116 5.10 -22.19 6.42
CA ASP A 116 5.46 -21.55 7.70
C ASP A 116 6.93 -21.08 7.77
N ILE A 117 7.54 -20.78 6.62
CA ILE A 117 8.83 -20.09 6.53
C ILE A 117 8.65 -18.61 6.92
N ILE A 118 7.56 -17.99 6.46
CA ILE A 118 7.05 -16.72 6.95
C ILE A 118 6.16 -17.04 8.16
N LYS A 119 6.63 -16.68 9.35
CA LYS A 119 5.90 -16.94 10.59
C LYS A 119 4.69 -16.02 10.71
N LYS A 120 3.53 -16.61 11.01
CA LYS A 120 2.30 -15.89 11.27
C LYS A 120 2.34 -15.30 12.68
N HIS A 121 2.00 -14.02 12.81
CA HIS A 121 1.94 -13.35 14.10
C HIS A 121 0.57 -13.60 14.77
N GLU A 122 -0.50 -13.42 14.00
CA GLU A 122 -1.88 -13.58 14.48
C GLU A 122 -2.78 -14.15 13.37
N LYS A 123 -4.01 -14.50 13.73
CA LYS A 123 -5.03 -14.88 12.76
C LYS A 123 -5.76 -13.64 12.27
N THR A 124 -5.88 -13.49 10.98
CA THR A 124 -6.67 -12.43 10.35
C THR A 124 -8.16 -12.67 10.65
N ARG A 125 -8.92 -11.61 10.85
CA ARG A 125 -10.38 -11.65 10.93
C ARG A 125 -10.95 -11.91 9.54
N GLN A 126 -11.93 -12.82 9.44
CA GLN A 126 -12.52 -13.22 8.17
C GLN A 126 -13.12 -12.04 7.40
N ASP A 127 -13.85 -11.14 8.10
CA ASP A 127 -14.44 -9.94 7.48
C ASP A 127 -13.39 -9.02 6.83
N LYS A 128 -12.18 -8.94 7.39
CA LYS A 128 -11.08 -8.14 6.83
C LYS A 128 -10.38 -8.85 5.68
N GLU A 129 -10.27 -10.16 5.75
CA GLU A 129 -9.72 -10.98 4.67
C GLU A 129 -10.61 -10.92 3.43
N ASP A 130 -11.93 -11.06 3.61
CA ASP A 130 -12.92 -10.98 2.54
C ASP A 130 -12.91 -9.58 1.89
N ASP A 131 -12.91 -8.51 2.71
CA ASP A 131 -12.84 -7.14 2.24
C ASP A 131 -11.58 -6.88 1.37
N ARG A 132 -10.40 -7.25 1.88
CA ARG A 132 -9.14 -7.05 1.12
C ARG A 132 -9.07 -7.91 -0.13
N THR A 133 -9.61 -9.12 -0.09
CA THR A 133 -9.72 -9.99 -1.27
C THR A 133 -10.60 -9.34 -2.34
N ASN A 134 -11.78 -8.87 -1.97
CA ASN A 134 -12.70 -8.20 -2.90
C ASN A 134 -12.07 -6.92 -3.50
N LEU A 135 -11.36 -6.14 -2.69
CA LEU A 135 -10.67 -4.95 -3.18
C LEU A 135 -9.55 -5.32 -4.18
N VAL A 136 -8.70 -6.30 -3.85
CA VAL A 136 -7.62 -6.77 -4.73
C VAL A 136 -8.20 -7.29 -6.04
N ASP A 137 -9.28 -8.06 -6.00
CA ASP A 137 -9.96 -8.56 -7.20
C ASP A 137 -10.52 -7.41 -8.06
N ALA A 138 -11.17 -6.44 -7.43
CA ALA A 138 -11.71 -5.28 -8.13
C ALA A 138 -10.61 -4.43 -8.78
N LEU A 139 -9.49 -4.19 -8.10
CA LEU A 139 -8.41 -3.34 -8.58
C LEU A 139 -7.43 -4.08 -9.50
N ASN A 140 -7.35 -5.40 -9.42
CA ASN A 140 -6.24 -6.21 -9.94
C ASN A 140 -4.88 -5.67 -9.48
N ALA A 141 -4.84 -5.18 -8.24
CA ALA A 141 -3.66 -4.61 -7.60
C ALA A 141 -3.77 -4.74 -6.08
N ASN A 142 -2.63 -4.83 -5.39
CA ASN A 142 -2.56 -4.80 -3.94
C ASN A 142 -2.12 -3.40 -3.49
N THR A 143 -2.96 -2.69 -2.76
CA THR A 143 -2.71 -1.35 -2.22
C THR A 143 -2.24 -1.38 -0.76
N GLY A 144 -2.39 -2.53 -0.08
CA GLY A 144 -2.05 -2.72 1.33
C GLY A 144 -0.93 -3.76 1.51
N PRO A 145 0.36 -3.39 1.40
CA PRO A 145 1.45 -4.33 1.67
C PRO A 145 1.43 -4.79 3.13
N ILE A 146 1.69 -6.07 3.36
CA ILE A 146 1.83 -6.63 4.70
C ILE A 146 3.18 -6.24 5.30
N PHE A 147 3.23 -6.10 6.62
CA PHE A 147 4.46 -5.82 7.36
C PHE A 147 5.08 -7.11 7.88
N LEU A 148 6.33 -7.37 7.51
CA LEU A 148 7.10 -8.51 7.98
C LEU A 148 8.37 -8.03 8.69
N THR A 149 8.75 -8.71 9.76
CA THR A 149 10.02 -8.51 10.43
C THR A 149 11.00 -9.65 10.11
N TYR A 150 12.29 -9.34 10.13
CA TYR A 150 13.32 -10.35 9.96
C TYR A 150 14.51 -10.05 10.89
N ARG A 151 15.29 -11.09 11.18
CA ARG A 151 16.53 -10.90 11.96
C ARG A 151 17.53 -10.10 11.16
N GLN A 152 18.07 -9.05 11.77
CA GLN A 152 19.05 -8.18 11.15
C GLN A 152 20.17 -8.97 10.45
N ARG A 153 20.51 -8.54 9.26
CA ARG A 153 21.63 -9.04 8.45
C ARG A 153 22.53 -7.88 8.06
N PRO A 154 23.77 -7.80 8.57
CA PRO A 154 24.66 -6.65 8.31
C PRO A 154 24.86 -6.35 6.81
N GLY A 155 24.94 -7.38 5.97
CA GLY A 155 25.06 -7.19 4.51
C GLY A 155 23.84 -6.52 3.88
N ILE A 156 22.61 -6.83 4.35
CA ILE A 156 21.40 -6.17 3.86
C ILE A 156 21.37 -4.72 4.34
N SER A 157 21.67 -4.47 5.61
CA SER A 157 21.72 -3.12 6.16
C SER A 157 22.72 -2.23 5.40
N ALA A 158 23.92 -2.75 5.15
CA ALA A 158 24.95 -2.01 4.41
C ALA A 158 24.54 -1.65 2.97
N LEU A 159 23.82 -2.56 2.28
CA LEU A 159 23.30 -2.30 0.93
C LEU A 159 22.22 -1.21 0.96
N ILE A 160 21.29 -1.26 1.91
CA ILE A 160 20.23 -0.26 2.08
C ILE A 160 20.86 1.11 2.38
N GLU A 161 21.79 1.17 3.32
CA GLU A 161 22.49 2.41 3.71
C GLU A 161 23.28 3.01 2.53
N SER A 162 23.98 2.18 1.75
CA SER A 162 24.69 2.62 0.57
C SER A 162 23.76 3.23 -0.46
N PHE A 163 22.65 2.53 -0.78
CA PHE A 163 21.68 3.02 -1.74
C PHE A 163 21.06 4.37 -1.30
N MET A 164 20.70 4.50 -0.02
CA MET A 164 20.10 5.72 0.53
C MET A 164 21.04 6.94 0.56
N LYS A 165 22.36 6.75 0.41
CA LYS A 165 23.31 7.87 0.27
C LYS A 165 23.28 8.50 -1.11
N ASP A 166 23.05 7.67 -2.13
CA ASP A 166 23.15 8.07 -3.53
C ASP A 166 21.79 8.47 -4.12
N GLU A 167 20.69 7.93 -3.58
CA GLU A 167 19.33 8.13 -4.10
C GLU A 167 18.48 8.98 -3.14
N LYS A 168 17.82 9.99 -3.71
CA LYS A 168 16.86 10.81 -2.96
C LYS A 168 15.47 10.14 -2.97
N PRO A 169 14.72 10.22 -1.85
CA PRO A 169 13.34 9.74 -1.83
C PRO A 169 12.44 10.58 -2.74
N ILE A 170 11.39 9.97 -3.24
CA ILE A 170 10.27 10.65 -3.91
C ILE A 170 9.34 11.28 -2.90
#